data_96196dc31fc3393b19e861ce0747700a
#
_entry.id   96196dc31fc3393b19e861ce0747700a
#
_cell.length_a   1.000
_cell.length_b   1.000
_cell.length_c   1.000
_cell.angle_alpha   90.00
_cell.angle_beta   90.00
_cell.angle_gamma   90.00
#
_symmetry.space_group_name_H-M   'P 1'
#
loop_
_entity.id
_entity.type
_entity.pdbx_description
1 polymer ?
#
loop_
_entity_poly.entity_id
_entity_poly.type
_entity_poly.pdbx_seq_one_letter_code
_entity_poly.pdbx_strand_id
1 'polypeptide(L)'
;MSANDSAADAAMDELIRTTPSMDTAVAATLLLEAKEIMDEHGVVFFLRQGTCLGAIRDNAFIPWDDDLDIGSIEGLHGFDERMIEPVADSFRARGFHVRWSSFYGETWLGFMKHNIRIDWLCFRVRKQHIVHFPGARIPCGSSPI
;
A
#
# COMPACT_ATOMS: atom_id res chain seq x y z
N MET A 1 0.40 -3.41 22.91
CA MET A 1 -0.48 -2.44 22.17
C MET A 1 -0.85 -1.32 23.13
N SER A 2 -0.55 -0.08 22.79
CA SER A 2 -0.94 1.08 23.58
C SER A 2 -2.43 1.40 23.40
N ALA A 3 -3.03 2.18 24.32
CA ALA A 3 -4.41 2.66 24.16
C ALA A 3 -4.56 3.53 22.89
N ASN A 4 -3.49 4.20 22.49
CA ASN A 4 -3.44 5.02 21.27
C ASN A 4 -3.46 4.16 20.00
N ASP A 5 -2.78 3.02 20.01
CA ASP A 5 -2.79 2.06 18.90
C ASP A 5 -4.18 1.44 18.74
N SER A 6 -4.85 1.10 19.84
CA SER A 6 -6.21 0.57 19.82
C SER A 6 -7.24 1.56 19.27
N ALA A 7 -7.11 2.85 19.59
CA ALA A 7 -7.97 3.90 19.03
C ALA A 7 -7.71 4.12 17.54
N ALA A 8 -6.45 4.07 17.11
CA ALA A 8 -6.07 4.20 15.71
C ALA A 8 -6.52 2.98 14.89
N ASP A 9 -6.44 1.77 15.42
CA ASP A 9 -6.99 0.56 14.81
C ASP A 9 -8.51 0.66 14.63
N ALA A 10 -9.23 1.13 15.63
CA ALA A 10 -10.68 1.33 15.54
C ALA A 10 -11.05 2.39 14.48
N ALA A 11 -10.27 3.47 14.37
CA ALA A 11 -10.46 4.48 13.36
C ALA A 11 -10.20 3.93 11.94
N MET A 12 -9.17 3.10 11.78
CA MET A 12 -8.89 2.43 10.50
C MET A 12 -10.01 1.45 10.13
N ASP A 13 -10.51 0.68 11.06
CA ASP A 13 -11.65 -0.23 10.84
C ASP A 13 -12.91 0.54 10.41
N GLU A 14 -13.15 1.70 10.98
CA GLU A 14 -14.27 2.55 10.59
C GLU A 14 -14.12 3.10 9.17
N LEU A 15 -12.92 3.52 8.76
CA LEU A 15 -12.66 3.92 7.37
C LEU A 15 -12.91 2.77 6.39
N ILE A 16 -12.46 1.56 6.72
CA ILE A 16 -12.67 0.36 5.89
C ILE A 16 -14.16 0.04 5.79
N ARG A 17 -14.90 0.16 6.89
CA ARG A 17 -16.32 -0.15 6.96
C ARG A 17 -17.20 0.85 6.22
N THR A 18 -16.89 2.15 6.32
CA THR A 18 -17.72 3.24 5.78
C THR A 18 -17.29 3.69 4.39
N THR A 19 -16.07 3.35 3.98
CA THR A 19 -15.47 3.71 2.68
C THR A 19 -15.78 5.16 2.24
N PRO A 20 -15.49 6.18 3.08
CA PRO A 20 -15.74 7.56 2.71
C PRO A 20 -14.80 7.98 1.59
N SER A 21 -15.27 8.81 0.67
CA SER A 21 -14.40 9.40 -0.35
C SER A 21 -13.27 10.18 0.31
N MET A 22 -12.01 9.95 -0.16
CA MET A 22 -10.86 10.69 0.38
C MET A 22 -10.83 12.14 -0.11
N ASP A 23 -10.25 13.00 0.72
CA ASP A 23 -9.80 14.31 0.26
C ASP A 23 -8.62 14.12 -0.70
N THR A 24 -8.83 14.42 -1.98
CA THR A 24 -7.83 14.14 -3.02
C THR A 24 -6.57 15.00 -2.90
N ALA A 25 -6.66 16.20 -2.35
CA ALA A 25 -5.48 17.05 -2.09
C ALA A 25 -4.62 16.48 -0.95
N VAL A 26 -5.26 16.01 0.12
CA VAL A 26 -4.58 15.33 1.23
C VAL A 26 -3.99 14.02 0.74
N ALA A 27 -4.74 13.23 -0.04
CA ALA A 27 -4.26 11.98 -0.62
C ALA A 27 -3.01 12.18 -1.49
N ALA A 28 -2.98 13.22 -2.32
CA ALA A 28 -1.81 13.54 -3.14
C ALA A 28 -0.57 13.83 -2.28
N THR A 29 -0.74 14.63 -1.23
CA THR A 29 0.35 14.95 -0.30
C THR A 29 0.88 13.69 0.39
N LEU A 30 -0.01 12.83 0.86
CA LEU A 30 0.39 11.60 1.56
C LEU A 30 1.00 10.55 0.62
N LEU A 31 0.57 10.48 -0.64
CA LEU A 31 1.20 9.61 -1.63
C LEU A 31 2.63 10.06 -1.95
N LEU A 32 2.87 11.38 -2.03
CA LEU A 32 4.22 11.92 -2.20
C LEU A 32 5.09 11.64 -0.97
N GLU A 33 4.54 11.81 0.25
CA GLU A 33 5.24 11.49 1.49
C GLU A 33 5.59 9.99 1.55
N ALA A 34 4.66 9.12 1.16
CA ALA A 34 4.91 7.69 1.06
C ALA A 34 6.02 7.38 0.05
N LYS A 35 6.02 8.06 -1.10
CA LYS A 35 7.09 7.91 -2.08
C LYS A 35 8.45 8.30 -1.53
N GLU A 36 8.55 9.42 -0.83
CA GLU A 36 9.80 9.84 -0.18
C GLU A 36 10.32 8.78 0.80
N ILE A 37 9.43 8.24 1.65
CA ILE A 37 9.79 7.19 2.60
C ILE A 37 10.30 5.94 1.85
N MET A 38 9.59 5.50 0.83
CA MET A 38 9.98 4.35 0.03
C MET A 38 11.34 4.56 -0.68
N ASP A 39 11.56 5.75 -1.23
CA ASP A 39 12.82 6.12 -1.90
C ASP A 39 14.00 6.10 -0.93
N GLU A 40 13.83 6.57 0.31
CA GLU A 40 14.86 6.51 1.37
C GLU A 40 15.35 5.08 1.64
N HIS A 41 14.49 4.09 1.43
CA HIS A 41 14.80 2.68 1.61
C HIS A 41 15.13 1.95 0.29
N GLY A 42 15.11 2.65 -0.84
CA GLY A 42 15.32 2.04 -2.15
C GLY A 42 14.19 1.11 -2.58
N VAL A 43 12.98 1.27 -2.03
CA VAL A 43 11.82 0.46 -2.36
C VAL A 43 11.04 1.10 -3.50
N VAL A 44 10.91 0.36 -4.60
CA VAL A 44 10.06 0.76 -5.74
C VAL A 44 8.67 0.16 -5.55
N PHE A 45 7.65 1.00 -5.71
CA PHE A 45 6.26 0.55 -5.71
C PHE A 45 5.55 0.94 -7.02
N PHE A 46 4.46 0.27 -7.29
CA PHE A 46 3.55 0.61 -8.38
C PHE A 46 2.15 0.89 -7.82
N LEU A 47 1.37 1.65 -8.57
CA LEU A 47 -0.02 1.92 -8.23
C LEU A 47 -0.88 0.70 -8.57
N ARG A 48 -1.91 0.46 -7.77
CA ARG A 48 -2.84 -0.67 -7.93
C ARG A 48 -4.29 -0.17 -7.94
N GLN A 49 -5.20 -1.05 -8.31
CA GLN A 49 -6.65 -0.89 -8.19
C GLN A 49 -7.15 0.49 -8.69
N GLY A 50 -8.03 1.14 -7.94
CA GLY A 50 -8.59 2.45 -8.26
C GLY A 50 -7.56 3.54 -8.39
N THR A 51 -6.49 3.50 -7.59
CA THR A 51 -5.39 4.46 -7.68
C THR A 51 -4.68 4.40 -9.05
N CYS A 52 -4.40 3.19 -9.53
CA CYS A 52 -3.84 2.98 -10.87
C CYS A 52 -4.84 3.36 -11.97
N LEU A 53 -6.08 2.94 -11.84
CA LEU A 53 -7.13 3.23 -12.82
C LEU A 53 -7.32 4.74 -13.00
N GLY A 54 -7.41 5.49 -11.92
CA GLY A 54 -7.54 6.95 -11.96
C GLY A 54 -6.35 7.63 -12.61
N ALA A 55 -5.13 7.18 -12.28
CA ALA A 55 -3.91 7.71 -12.88
C ALA A 55 -3.86 7.51 -14.41
N ILE A 56 -4.24 6.33 -14.88
CA ILE A 56 -4.19 6.00 -16.32
C ILE A 56 -5.35 6.64 -17.10
N ARG A 57 -6.56 6.58 -16.55
CA ARG A 57 -7.76 7.02 -17.26
C ARG A 57 -7.95 8.53 -17.22
N ASP A 58 -7.75 9.12 -16.03
CA ASP A 58 -8.14 10.51 -15.77
C ASP A 58 -6.94 11.41 -15.42
N ASN A 59 -5.74 10.85 -15.30
CA ASN A 59 -4.54 11.51 -14.77
C ASN A 59 -4.82 12.18 -13.40
N ALA A 60 -5.65 11.55 -12.60
CA ALA A 60 -6.15 12.05 -11.31
C ALA A 60 -6.60 10.89 -10.42
N PHE A 61 -6.86 11.17 -9.14
CA PHE A 61 -7.59 10.24 -8.29
C PHE A 61 -9.06 10.17 -8.72
N ILE A 62 -9.65 8.98 -8.55
CA ILE A 62 -11.09 8.81 -8.72
C ILE A 62 -11.81 9.55 -7.57
N PRO A 63 -12.76 10.47 -7.85
CA PRO A 63 -13.34 11.33 -6.81
C PRO A 63 -14.06 10.62 -5.66
N TRP A 64 -14.53 9.40 -5.89
CA TRP A 64 -15.24 8.60 -4.88
C TRP A 64 -14.40 7.47 -4.30
N ASP A 65 -13.11 7.41 -4.62
CA ASP A 65 -12.20 6.40 -4.07
C ASP A 65 -11.94 6.66 -2.58
N ASP A 66 -11.75 5.59 -1.82
CA ASP A 66 -11.65 5.66 -0.36
C ASP A 66 -10.24 5.37 0.18
N ASP A 67 -9.32 4.93 -0.67
CA ASP A 67 -7.95 4.59 -0.29
C ASP A 67 -6.95 4.75 -1.43
N LEU A 68 -5.69 4.59 -1.08
CA LEU A 68 -4.57 4.53 -2.00
C LEU A 68 -3.98 3.12 -1.99
N ASP A 69 -3.95 2.47 -3.13
CA ASP A 69 -3.40 1.13 -3.30
C ASP A 69 -2.04 1.17 -3.99
N ILE A 70 -1.02 0.68 -3.29
CA ILE A 70 0.33 0.51 -3.83
C ILE A 70 0.82 -0.92 -3.67
N GLY A 71 1.80 -1.32 -4.44
CA GLY A 71 2.36 -2.67 -4.38
C GLY A 71 3.84 -2.72 -4.72
N SER A 72 4.52 -3.72 -4.17
CA SER A 72 5.90 -4.05 -4.51
C SER A 72 6.03 -5.55 -4.69
N ILE A 73 6.93 -6.00 -5.55
CA ILE A 73 7.12 -7.41 -5.86
C ILE A 73 8.51 -7.83 -5.39
N GLU A 74 8.57 -8.86 -4.55
CA GLU A 74 9.83 -9.44 -4.07
C GLU A 74 10.70 -9.86 -5.25
N GLY A 75 11.98 -9.47 -5.21
CA GLY A 75 12.94 -9.74 -6.28
C GLY A 75 12.89 -8.77 -7.46
N LEU A 76 11.88 -7.90 -7.53
CA LEU A 76 11.80 -6.86 -8.55
C LEU A 76 12.38 -5.55 -8.01
N HIS A 77 13.28 -4.92 -8.80
CA HIS A 77 13.98 -3.69 -8.41
C HIS A 77 14.71 -3.78 -7.07
N GLY A 78 15.17 -4.98 -6.70
CA GLY A 78 15.89 -5.21 -5.45
C GLY A 78 15.03 -5.24 -4.20
N PHE A 79 13.70 -5.24 -4.32
CA PHE A 79 12.82 -5.34 -3.16
C PHE A 79 12.97 -6.70 -2.46
N ASP A 80 13.14 -6.66 -1.15
CA ASP A 80 13.33 -7.81 -0.28
C ASP A 80 12.45 -7.65 0.96
N GLU A 81 11.88 -8.75 1.44
CA GLU A 81 11.00 -8.78 2.62
C GLU A 81 11.64 -8.11 3.86
N ARG A 82 12.98 -8.18 3.99
CA ARG A 82 13.70 -7.54 5.10
C ARG A 82 13.62 -6.02 5.11
N MET A 83 13.20 -5.40 3.99
CA MET A 83 13.01 -3.96 3.88
C MET A 83 11.69 -3.50 4.52
N ILE A 84 10.73 -4.40 4.74
CA ILE A 84 9.38 -4.06 5.15
C ILE A 84 9.36 -3.39 6.53
N GLU A 85 10.02 -4.00 7.53
CA GLU A 85 10.04 -3.43 8.89
C GLU A 85 10.71 -2.06 8.98
N PRO A 86 11.90 -1.84 8.39
CA PRO A 86 12.49 -0.50 8.34
C PRO A 86 11.59 0.55 7.67
N VAL A 87 10.90 0.19 6.60
CA VAL A 87 9.92 1.06 5.93
C VAL A 87 8.75 1.38 6.87
N ALA A 88 8.19 0.36 7.52
CA ALA A 88 7.10 0.54 8.48
C ALA A 88 7.50 1.48 9.62
N ASP A 89 8.72 1.35 10.15
CA ASP A 89 9.26 2.24 11.19
C ASP A 89 9.37 3.68 10.70
N SER A 90 9.79 3.90 9.45
CA SER A 90 9.86 5.25 8.88
C SER A 90 8.47 5.87 8.69
N PHE A 91 7.46 5.08 8.33
CA PHE A 91 6.07 5.56 8.32
C PHE A 91 5.58 5.96 9.72
N ARG A 92 5.87 5.14 10.75
CA ARG A 92 5.55 5.48 12.15
C ARG A 92 6.23 6.76 12.58
N ALA A 93 7.51 6.92 12.25
CA ALA A 93 8.28 8.13 12.59
C ALA A 93 7.71 9.41 11.95
N ARG A 94 7.04 9.28 10.81
CA ARG A 94 6.36 10.40 10.14
C ARG A 94 4.88 10.55 10.52
N GLY A 95 4.44 9.87 11.58
CA GLY A 95 3.12 10.04 12.16
C GLY A 95 2.01 9.21 11.53
N PHE A 96 2.35 8.21 10.69
CA PHE A 96 1.38 7.24 10.22
C PHE A 96 1.11 6.18 11.29
N HIS A 97 -0.15 5.82 11.44
CA HIS A 97 -0.51 4.55 12.09
C HIS A 97 -0.21 3.41 11.11
N VAL A 98 0.43 2.35 11.59
CA VAL A 98 0.84 1.20 10.76
C VAL A 98 0.19 -0.06 11.29
N ARG A 99 -0.52 -0.76 10.43
CA ARG A 99 -1.13 -2.05 10.74
C ARG A 99 -0.65 -3.12 9.78
N TRP A 100 -0.14 -4.22 10.33
CA TRP A 100 0.26 -5.39 9.57
C TRP A 100 -0.87 -6.39 9.46
N SER A 101 -0.98 -7.01 8.31
CA SER A 101 -1.81 -8.18 8.12
C SER A 101 -1.14 -9.14 7.14
N SER A 102 -1.51 -10.40 7.23
CA SER A 102 -1.12 -11.42 6.28
C SER A 102 -2.38 -12.02 5.68
N PHE A 103 -2.43 -12.04 4.37
CA PHE A 103 -3.59 -12.54 3.66
C PHE A 103 -3.14 -13.42 2.50
N TYR A 104 -3.57 -14.69 2.50
CA TYR A 104 -3.15 -15.69 1.52
C TYR A 104 -1.63 -15.82 1.36
N GLY A 105 -0.88 -15.61 2.45
CA GLY A 105 0.57 -15.70 2.45
C GLY A 105 1.30 -14.46 1.91
N GLU A 106 0.56 -13.42 1.55
CA GLU A 106 1.12 -12.12 1.20
C GLU A 106 1.15 -11.20 2.41
N THR A 107 2.14 -10.34 2.49
CA THR A 107 2.24 -9.33 3.53
C THR A 107 1.55 -8.05 3.09
N TRP A 108 0.69 -7.55 3.95
CA TRP A 108 -0.10 -6.36 3.70
C TRP A 108 0.09 -5.37 4.85
N LEU A 109 0.46 -4.13 4.53
CA LEU A 109 0.54 -3.04 5.49
C LEU A 109 -0.49 -1.97 5.14
N GLY A 110 -1.28 -1.60 6.14
CA GLY A 110 -2.13 -0.41 6.08
C GLY A 110 -1.45 0.74 6.81
N PHE A 111 -1.31 1.87 6.14
CA PHE A 111 -0.83 3.12 6.71
C PHE A 111 -1.98 4.11 6.78
N MET A 112 -2.19 4.77 7.91
CA MET A 112 -3.26 5.74 8.06
C MET A 112 -2.73 7.04 8.62
N LYS A 113 -3.06 8.16 7.98
CA LYS A 113 -2.76 9.52 8.44
C LYS A 113 -3.80 10.47 7.87
N HIS A 114 -4.30 11.41 8.69
CA HIS A 114 -5.30 12.40 8.26
C HIS A 114 -6.55 11.79 7.60
N ASN A 115 -7.02 10.66 8.11
CA ASN A 115 -8.17 9.90 7.58
C ASN A 115 -7.98 9.39 6.15
N ILE A 116 -6.76 9.31 5.67
CA ILE A 116 -6.40 8.66 4.41
C ILE A 116 -5.71 7.34 4.72
N ARG A 117 -6.14 6.28 4.05
CA ARG A 117 -5.52 4.97 4.14
C ARG A 117 -4.70 4.68 2.90
N ILE A 118 -3.49 4.19 3.10
CA ILE A 118 -2.62 3.67 2.04
C ILE A 118 -2.42 2.19 2.31
N ASP A 119 -2.76 1.34 1.36
CA ASP A 119 -2.56 -0.10 1.45
C ASP A 119 -1.36 -0.51 0.60
N TRP A 120 -0.34 -1.04 1.25
CA TRP A 120 0.86 -1.56 0.61
C TRP A 120 0.85 -3.07 0.61
N LEU A 121 0.72 -3.67 -0.56
CA LEU A 121 0.76 -5.12 -0.74
C LEU A 121 2.15 -5.54 -1.23
N CYS A 122 2.80 -6.39 -0.45
CA CYS A 122 4.10 -6.97 -0.78
C CYS A 122 3.89 -8.36 -1.38
N PHE A 123 3.97 -8.42 -2.70
CA PHE A 123 3.77 -9.67 -3.44
C PHE A 123 5.00 -10.57 -3.34
N ARG A 124 4.78 -11.85 -3.13
CA ARG A 124 5.81 -12.88 -3.23
C ARG A 124 5.72 -13.62 -4.54
N VAL A 125 6.86 -13.92 -5.14
CA VAL A 125 6.94 -14.79 -6.31
C VAL A 125 6.95 -16.24 -5.86
N ARG A 126 5.98 -17.02 -6.31
CA ARG A 126 5.87 -18.45 -6.02
C ARG A 126 5.78 -19.24 -7.32
N LYS A 127 6.72 -20.16 -7.55
CA LYS A 127 6.73 -21.00 -8.76
C LYS A 127 6.54 -20.18 -10.05
N GLN A 128 7.27 -19.07 -10.19
CA GLN A 128 7.20 -18.16 -11.34
C GLN A 128 5.86 -17.44 -11.51
N HIS A 129 5.07 -17.34 -10.43
CA HIS A 129 3.81 -16.60 -10.43
C HIS A 129 3.73 -15.70 -9.21
N ILE A 130 3.06 -14.58 -9.36
CA ILE A 130 2.48 -13.85 -8.24
C ILE A 130 0.99 -14.21 -8.15
N VAL A 131 0.49 -14.31 -6.94
CA VAL A 131 -0.94 -14.58 -6.70
C VAL A 131 -1.57 -13.30 -6.19
N HIS A 132 -2.59 -12.84 -6.90
CA HIS A 132 -3.40 -11.70 -6.47
C HIS A 132 -4.76 -12.21 -5.97
N PHE A 133 -5.20 -11.70 -4.83
CA PHE A 133 -6.55 -11.97 -4.35
C PHE A 133 -7.59 -11.32 -5.31
N PRO A 134 -8.70 -12.01 -5.66
CA PRO A 134 -9.20 -13.28 -5.12
C PRO A 134 -8.75 -14.54 -5.87
N GLY A 135 -7.50 -14.66 -6.22
CA GLY A 135 -6.94 -15.91 -6.77
C GLY A 135 -6.46 -15.84 -8.22
N ALA A 136 -6.35 -14.63 -8.76
CA ALA A 136 -5.68 -14.44 -10.04
C ALA A 136 -4.20 -14.81 -9.92
N ARG A 137 -3.71 -15.66 -10.81
CA ARG A 137 -2.30 -16.00 -10.94
C ARG A 137 -1.72 -15.23 -12.12
N ILE A 138 -0.73 -14.40 -11.86
CA ILE A 138 -0.05 -13.63 -12.88
C ILE A 138 1.32 -14.26 -13.11
N PRO A 139 1.59 -14.83 -14.29
CA PRO A 139 2.90 -15.38 -14.60
C PRO A 139 3.97 -14.29 -14.53
N CYS A 140 5.07 -14.58 -13.86
CA CYS A 140 6.29 -13.77 -13.96
C CYS A 140 6.97 -14.19 -15.26
N GLY A 141 6.53 -13.63 -16.36
CA GLY A 141 7.07 -13.98 -17.68
C GLY A 141 8.49 -13.49 -17.85
N SER A 142 9.30 -14.28 -18.54
CA SER A 142 10.62 -13.89 -19.04
C SER A 142 10.55 -13.04 -20.32
N SER A 143 9.38 -12.54 -20.68
CA SER A 143 9.26 -11.67 -21.84
C SER A 143 9.72 -10.27 -21.48
N PRO A 144 10.77 -9.78 -22.13
CA PRO A 144 11.00 -8.33 -22.12
C PRO A 144 9.81 -7.67 -22.83
N ILE A 145 9.19 -6.76 -22.13
CA ILE A 145 8.30 -5.81 -22.77
C ILE A 145 9.17 -4.84 -23.54
#